data_6766d0a4b906aee44f20fd9c851dcffb
#
_entry.id   6766d0a4b906aee44f20fd9c851dcffb
#
_cell.length_a   1.000
_cell.length_b   1.000
_cell.length_c   1.000
_cell.angle_alpha   90.00
_cell.angle_beta   90.00
_cell.angle_gamma   90.00
#
_symmetry.space_group_name_H-M   'P 1'
#
loop_
_entity.id
_entity.type
_entity.pdbx_description
1 polymer ?
#
loop_
_entity_poly.entity_id
_entity_poly.type
_entity_poly.pdbx_seq_one_letter_code
_entity_poly.pdbx_strand_id
1 'polypeptide(L)'
;GVSIEELEGFYYSYTIHQIGKEFDLLKVCANKRVLNIELKSQIVSEEKMERQLLKNRYYLKPLAPVLEFYTYVEETNTLYTLKNNQLCPADFGELIQSMRKFTEFERENLDRLLRAKDYLISPLNMPQEFLEDRYFLTQQQETIRRTILEGESQFWGITGIAGTGKTLLLYDLAKKLAARGKICMIHCGM
;
A
#
# COMPACT_ATOMS: atom_id res chain seq x y z
N GLY A 1 24.44 0.05 -19.43
CA GLY A 1 23.92 -1.06 -18.62
C GLY A 1 23.91 -0.67 -17.15
N VAL A 2 23.22 -1.44 -16.33
CA VAL A 2 23.19 -1.32 -14.87
C VAL A 2 24.37 -2.12 -14.32
N SER A 3 25.14 -1.58 -13.38
CA SER A 3 26.20 -2.31 -12.70
C SER A 3 25.63 -3.20 -11.58
N ILE A 4 26.40 -4.21 -11.15
CA ILE A 4 25.99 -5.09 -10.03
C ILE A 4 25.81 -4.27 -8.76
N GLU A 5 26.66 -3.28 -8.53
CA GLU A 5 26.60 -2.39 -7.36
C GLU A 5 25.31 -1.57 -7.31
N GLU A 6 24.77 -1.17 -8.46
CA GLU A 6 23.48 -0.46 -8.56
C GLU A 6 22.29 -1.37 -8.17
N LEU A 7 22.45 -2.71 -8.29
CA LEU A 7 21.45 -3.72 -7.91
C LEU A 7 21.57 -4.17 -6.46
N GLU A 8 22.63 -3.81 -5.75
CA GLU A 8 22.78 -4.15 -4.34
C GLU A 8 21.81 -3.37 -3.45
N GLY A 9 21.53 -3.91 -2.26
CA GLY A 9 20.73 -3.25 -1.23
C GLY A 9 19.21 -3.28 -1.43
N PHE A 10 18.70 -4.05 -2.40
CA PHE A 10 17.27 -4.32 -2.50
C PHE A 10 16.82 -5.37 -1.49
N TYR A 11 15.66 -5.11 -0.87
CA TYR A 11 14.85 -6.10 -0.20
C TYR A 11 13.88 -6.67 -1.24
N TYR A 12 13.83 -7.99 -1.33
CA TYR A 12 12.97 -8.73 -2.27
C TYR A 12 11.76 -9.28 -1.52
N SER A 13 10.55 -9.09 -2.08
CA SER A 13 9.30 -9.56 -1.49
C SER A 13 9.15 -9.21 -0.01
N TYR A 14 9.55 -7.99 0.37
CA TYR A 14 9.45 -7.56 1.75
C TYR A 14 8.00 -7.39 2.15
N THR A 15 7.59 -8.04 3.24
CA THR A 15 6.20 -8.02 3.72
C THR A 15 6.11 -7.42 5.12
N ILE A 16 5.22 -6.43 5.29
CA ILE A 16 4.79 -6.00 6.63
C ILE A 16 3.77 -7.03 7.12
N HIS A 17 4.24 -8.05 7.85
CA HIS A 17 3.49 -9.28 8.14
C HIS A 17 2.12 -9.05 8.78
N GLN A 18 2.01 -8.14 9.75
CA GLN A 18 0.76 -7.92 10.49
C GLN A 18 -0.37 -7.31 9.65
N ILE A 19 -0.03 -6.63 8.54
CA ILE A 19 -1.00 -6.02 7.63
C ILE A 19 -1.01 -6.67 6.25
N GLY A 20 -0.13 -7.65 6.01
CA GLY A 20 -0.05 -8.39 4.75
C GLY A 20 0.29 -7.50 3.55
N LYS A 21 1.04 -6.39 3.76
CA LYS A 21 1.49 -5.53 2.66
C LYS A 21 2.86 -5.98 2.20
N GLU A 22 2.94 -6.40 0.96
CA GLU A 22 4.15 -6.82 0.28
C GLU A 22 4.65 -5.74 -0.70
N PHE A 23 5.97 -5.66 -0.85
CA PHE A 23 6.68 -4.85 -1.84
C PHE A 23 7.61 -5.78 -2.61
N ASP A 24 7.47 -5.82 -3.94
CA ASP A 24 8.25 -6.75 -4.77
C ASP A 24 9.75 -6.44 -4.69
N LEU A 25 10.13 -5.19 -4.95
CA LEU A 25 11.50 -4.68 -4.80
C LEU A 25 11.48 -3.38 -4.00
N LEU A 26 12.22 -3.33 -2.91
CA LEU A 26 12.30 -2.14 -2.06
C LEU A 26 13.76 -1.84 -1.73
N LYS A 27 14.22 -0.61 -1.96
CA LYS A 27 15.54 -0.12 -1.57
C LYS A 27 15.38 1.11 -0.68
N VAL A 28 15.99 1.05 0.50
CA VAL A 28 15.98 2.14 1.49
C VAL A 28 17.41 2.59 1.69
N CYS A 29 17.65 3.88 1.55
CA CYS A 29 19.00 4.46 1.60
C CYS A 29 19.19 5.37 2.79
N ALA A 30 20.41 5.40 3.32
CA ALA A 30 20.83 6.26 4.45
C ALA A 30 20.55 7.76 4.18
N ASN A 31 20.58 8.19 2.92
CA ASN A 31 20.28 9.57 2.51
C ASN A 31 18.77 9.90 2.50
N LYS A 32 17.95 9.12 3.21
CA LYS A 32 16.50 9.30 3.33
C LYS A 32 15.76 9.27 1.99
N ARG A 33 16.09 8.31 1.16
CA ARG A 33 15.41 8.01 -0.11
C ARG A 33 14.90 6.58 -0.10
N VAL A 34 13.74 6.36 -0.70
CA VAL A 34 13.16 5.04 -0.88
C VAL A 34 12.79 4.85 -2.35
N LEU A 35 13.23 3.74 -2.91
CA LEU A 35 12.86 3.28 -4.25
C LEU A 35 12.05 1.99 -4.13
N ASN A 36 10.85 1.99 -4.67
CA ASN A 36 10.01 0.80 -4.77
C ASN A 36 9.71 0.50 -6.24
N ILE A 37 9.91 -0.76 -6.63
CA ILE A 37 9.59 -1.24 -7.98
C ILE A 37 8.66 -2.43 -7.83
N GLU A 38 7.48 -2.34 -8.44
CA GLU A 38 6.50 -3.42 -8.53
C GLU A 38 6.64 -4.15 -9.86
N LEU A 39 6.49 -5.46 -9.84
CA LEU A 39 6.65 -6.33 -11.00
C LEU A 39 5.29 -6.93 -11.39
N LYS A 40 4.96 -6.88 -12.67
CA LYS A 40 3.75 -7.49 -13.22
C LYS A 40 4.15 -8.38 -14.39
N SER A 41 3.83 -9.67 -14.28
CA SER A 41 4.07 -10.63 -15.37
C SER A 41 3.11 -10.44 -16.55
N GLN A 42 1.89 -9.94 -16.27
CA GLN A 42 0.83 -9.72 -17.25
C GLN A 42 0.35 -8.28 -17.24
N ILE A 43 -0.38 -7.90 -18.29
CA ILE A 43 -1.01 -6.58 -18.39
C ILE A 43 -2.01 -6.39 -17.25
N VAL A 44 -1.90 -5.28 -16.58
CA VAL A 44 -2.80 -4.82 -15.52
C VAL A 44 -3.30 -3.43 -15.86
N SER A 45 -4.55 -3.10 -15.54
CA SER A 45 -5.09 -1.76 -15.82
C SER A 45 -4.29 -0.67 -15.10
N GLU A 46 -4.17 0.48 -15.74
CA GLU A 46 -3.43 1.63 -15.21
C GLU A 46 -3.97 2.08 -13.84
N GLU A 47 -5.30 2.05 -13.65
CA GLU A 47 -5.91 2.39 -12.36
C GLU A 47 -5.50 1.44 -11.24
N LYS A 48 -5.30 0.15 -11.53
CA LYS A 48 -4.82 -0.82 -10.53
C LYS A 48 -3.37 -0.57 -10.17
N MET A 49 -2.52 -0.27 -11.17
CA MET A 49 -1.10 0.06 -10.94
C MET A 49 -0.97 1.35 -10.14
N GLU A 50 -1.70 2.42 -10.54
CA GLU A 50 -1.72 3.69 -9.83
C GLU A 50 -2.14 3.51 -8.38
N ARG A 51 -3.27 2.84 -8.14
CA ARG A 51 -3.78 2.55 -6.81
C ARG A 51 -2.77 1.75 -5.97
N GLN A 52 -2.06 0.80 -6.56
CA GLN A 52 -1.02 0.04 -5.88
C GLN A 52 0.13 0.95 -5.45
N LEU A 53 0.64 1.79 -6.36
CA LEU A 53 1.75 2.70 -6.05
C LEU A 53 1.35 3.77 -5.03
N LEU A 54 0.13 4.28 -5.08
CA LEU A 54 -0.41 5.20 -4.05
C LEU A 54 -0.49 4.52 -2.69
N LYS A 55 -0.92 3.26 -2.64
CA LYS A 55 -0.93 2.45 -1.42
C LYS A 55 0.49 2.21 -0.90
N ASN A 56 1.45 1.90 -1.78
CA ASN A 56 2.85 1.74 -1.41
C ASN A 56 3.42 3.05 -0.82
N ARG A 57 3.12 4.17 -1.46
CA ARG A 57 3.52 5.48 -0.97
C ARG A 57 2.98 5.78 0.43
N TYR A 58 1.73 5.43 0.71
CA TYR A 58 1.16 5.59 2.05
C TYR A 58 1.99 4.86 3.12
N TYR A 59 2.35 3.60 2.86
CA TYR A 59 3.14 2.81 3.80
C TYR A 59 4.61 3.26 3.89
N LEU A 60 5.21 3.73 2.81
CA LEU A 60 6.63 4.08 2.77
C LEU A 60 6.92 5.54 3.16
N LYS A 61 5.89 6.39 3.18
CA LYS A 61 6.01 7.82 3.52
C LYS A 61 6.73 8.08 4.87
N PRO A 62 6.54 7.29 5.94
CA PRO A 62 7.25 7.52 7.18
C PRO A 62 8.76 7.25 7.11
N LEU A 63 9.24 6.47 6.13
CA LEU A 63 10.66 6.10 6.02
C LEU A 63 11.51 7.25 5.48
N ALA A 64 10.98 8.03 4.55
CA ALA A 64 11.81 9.00 3.85
C ALA A 64 10.99 10.14 3.22
N PRO A 65 11.56 11.36 3.10
CA PRO A 65 10.92 12.46 2.40
C PRO A 65 10.93 12.30 0.87
N VAL A 66 11.87 11.52 0.33
CA VAL A 66 12.00 11.28 -1.12
C VAL A 66 11.64 9.83 -1.42
N LEU A 67 10.54 9.67 -2.16
CA LEU A 67 9.98 8.38 -2.54
C LEU A 67 9.86 8.32 -4.05
N GLU A 68 10.44 7.27 -4.64
CA GLU A 68 10.34 7.00 -6.07
C GLU A 68 9.68 5.63 -6.29
N PHE A 69 8.71 5.58 -7.21
CA PHE A 69 7.87 4.40 -7.43
C PHE A 69 7.83 4.05 -8.90
N TYR A 70 8.02 2.77 -9.19
CA TYR A 70 7.92 2.24 -10.55
C TYR A 70 7.07 0.97 -10.58
N THR A 71 6.42 0.72 -11.71
CA THR A 71 5.82 -0.57 -12.04
C THR A 71 6.35 -1.03 -13.38
N TYR A 72 6.93 -2.22 -13.42
CA TYR A 72 7.36 -2.87 -14.66
C TYR A 72 6.37 -3.94 -15.06
N VAL A 73 5.91 -3.92 -16.32
CA VAL A 73 5.02 -4.91 -16.91
C VAL A 73 5.84 -5.73 -17.93
N GLU A 74 6.11 -6.99 -17.58
CA GLU A 74 6.97 -7.88 -18.37
C GLU A 74 6.39 -8.18 -19.75
N GLU A 75 5.10 -8.51 -19.83
CA GLU A 75 4.40 -8.89 -21.07
C GLU A 75 4.54 -7.84 -22.17
N THR A 76 4.52 -6.56 -21.83
CA THR A 76 4.62 -5.44 -22.77
C THR A 76 5.98 -4.76 -22.77
N ASN A 77 6.89 -5.18 -21.87
CA ASN A 77 8.18 -4.53 -21.62
C ASN A 77 8.03 -3.03 -21.39
N THR A 78 7.02 -2.63 -20.63
CA THR A 78 6.70 -1.23 -20.33
C THR A 78 6.98 -0.89 -18.88
N LEU A 79 7.41 0.35 -18.66
CA LEU A 79 7.70 0.90 -17.34
C LEU A 79 6.79 2.09 -17.07
N TYR A 80 6.29 2.17 -15.85
CA TYR A 80 5.49 3.29 -15.35
C TYR A 80 6.09 3.83 -14.07
N THR A 81 5.83 5.10 -13.80
CA THR A 81 6.22 5.78 -12.55
C THR A 81 5.07 6.58 -11.98
N LEU A 82 5.12 6.89 -10.68
CA LEU A 82 4.12 7.73 -10.02
C LEU A 82 4.66 9.16 -9.89
N LYS A 83 4.14 10.10 -10.67
CA LYS A 83 4.45 11.54 -10.59
C LYS A 83 3.20 12.33 -10.17
N ASN A 84 3.32 13.16 -9.15
CA ASN A 84 2.20 13.99 -8.63
C ASN A 84 0.91 13.20 -8.35
N ASN A 85 1.03 11.97 -7.86
CA ASN A 85 -0.08 11.01 -7.62
C ASN A 85 -0.76 10.47 -8.87
N GLN A 86 -0.18 10.62 -10.03
CA GLN A 86 -0.68 10.07 -11.27
C GLN A 86 0.33 9.08 -11.86
N LEU A 87 -0.19 8.00 -12.42
CA LEU A 87 0.62 7.04 -13.15
C LEU A 87 1.05 7.67 -14.49
N CYS A 88 2.34 7.63 -14.77
CA CYS A 88 2.92 8.13 -16.01
C CYS A 88 3.82 7.07 -16.62
N PRO A 89 3.87 6.94 -17.96
CA PRO A 89 4.93 6.17 -18.62
C PRO A 89 6.31 6.68 -18.21
N ALA A 90 7.26 5.75 -18.08
CA ALA A 90 8.66 6.04 -17.79
C ALA A 90 9.56 5.25 -18.74
N ASP A 91 10.79 5.71 -18.93
CA ASP A 91 11.81 4.96 -19.63
C ASP A 91 12.82 4.30 -18.68
N PHE A 92 13.52 3.28 -19.15
CA PHE A 92 14.52 2.57 -18.36
C PHE A 92 15.73 3.46 -17.99
N GLY A 93 16.03 4.48 -18.79
CA GLY A 93 17.08 5.45 -18.48
C GLY A 93 16.71 6.27 -17.22
N GLU A 94 15.44 6.65 -17.07
CA GLU A 94 14.92 7.34 -15.89
C GLU A 94 15.07 6.43 -14.65
N LEU A 95 14.68 5.16 -14.74
CA LEU A 95 14.86 4.20 -13.64
C LEU A 95 16.33 4.01 -13.27
N ILE A 96 17.21 3.82 -14.26
CA ILE A 96 18.65 3.68 -14.02
C ILE A 96 19.24 4.91 -13.33
N GLN A 97 18.84 6.12 -13.76
CA GLN A 97 19.27 7.35 -13.11
C GLN A 97 18.75 7.43 -11.66
N SER A 98 17.52 6.98 -11.42
CA SER A 98 17.00 6.86 -10.07
C SER A 98 17.85 5.89 -9.25
N MET A 99 18.13 4.68 -9.74
CA MET A 99 18.93 3.68 -9.03
C MET A 99 20.32 4.22 -8.65
N ARG A 100 20.96 5.01 -9.51
CA ARG A 100 22.28 5.65 -9.26
C ARG A 100 22.26 6.66 -8.11
N LYS A 101 21.12 7.24 -7.79
CA LYS A 101 20.97 8.14 -6.63
C LYS A 101 20.88 7.37 -5.31
N PHE A 102 20.73 6.04 -5.38
CA PHE A 102 20.54 5.14 -4.24
C PHE A 102 21.81 4.32 -3.96
N THR A 103 22.96 5.00 -3.83
CA THR A 103 24.28 4.35 -3.71
C THR A 103 24.66 3.99 -2.27
N GLU A 104 24.12 4.68 -1.29
CA GLU A 104 24.41 4.42 0.12
C GLU A 104 23.21 3.75 0.76
N PHE A 105 23.30 2.44 1.01
CA PHE A 105 22.28 1.74 1.75
C PHE A 105 22.85 1.23 3.08
N GLU A 106 22.12 1.47 4.15
CA GLU A 106 22.31 0.76 5.41
C GLU A 106 21.28 -0.36 5.46
N ARG A 107 21.71 -1.55 5.87
CA ARG A 107 20.76 -2.65 6.15
C ARG A 107 20.04 -2.33 7.45
N GLU A 108 19.06 -1.46 7.35
CA GLU A 108 18.18 -1.17 8.47
C GLU A 108 17.17 -2.32 8.66
N ASN A 109 16.83 -2.57 9.91
CA ASN A 109 15.76 -3.51 10.20
C ASN A 109 14.41 -2.85 9.88
N LEU A 110 13.87 -3.12 8.69
CA LEU A 110 12.61 -2.55 8.22
C LEU A 110 11.43 -2.89 9.16
N ASP A 111 11.45 -4.00 9.88
CA ASP A 111 10.39 -4.36 10.83
C ASP A 111 10.32 -3.40 12.02
N ARG A 112 11.41 -2.71 12.33
CA ARG A 112 11.42 -1.65 13.35
C ARG A 112 10.89 -0.33 12.82
N LEU A 113 11.06 -0.07 11.53
CA LEU A 113 10.66 1.17 10.86
C LEU A 113 9.22 1.13 10.37
N LEU A 114 8.78 -0.03 9.85
CA LEU A 114 7.45 -0.25 9.26
C LEU A 114 6.56 -1.05 10.23
N ARG A 115 6.26 -0.45 11.38
CA ARG A 115 5.44 -1.12 12.39
C ARG A 115 3.97 -1.01 12.00
N ALA A 116 3.27 -2.13 11.98
CA ALA A 116 1.85 -2.19 11.63
C ALA A 116 0.99 -1.19 12.42
N LYS A 117 1.31 -0.98 13.71
CA LYS A 117 0.58 -0.03 14.57
C LYS A 117 0.60 1.42 14.07
N ASP A 118 1.62 1.80 13.30
CA ASP A 118 1.76 3.17 12.79
C ASP A 118 0.83 3.43 11.58
N TYR A 119 0.20 2.37 11.05
CA TYR A 119 -0.72 2.42 9.91
C TYR A 119 -2.17 2.08 10.26
N LEU A 120 -2.44 1.76 11.52
CA LEU A 120 -3.79 1.42 11.98
C LEU A 120 -4.55 2.71 12.28
N ILE A 121 -5.34 3.17 11.32
CA ILE A 121 -6.30 4.25 11.53
C ILE A 121 -7.50 3.70 12.29
N SER A 122 -7.81 4.33 13.43
CA SER A 122 -9.03 4.06 14.16
C SER A 122 -10.08 5.10 13.80
N PRO A 123 -11.24 4.73 13.24
CA PRO A 123 -12.31 5.67 12.95
C PRO A 123 -12.79 6.46 14.19
N LEU A 124 -12.60 5.87 15.37
CA LEU A 124 -12.98 6.49 16.66
C LEU A 124 -11.95 7.51 17.15
N ASN A 125 -10.65 7.24 16.93
CA ASN A 125 -9.58 8.09 17.43
C ASN A 125 -9.09 9.10 16.38
N MET A 126 -9.31 8.81 15.10
CA MET A 126 -8.85 9.61 13.96
C MET A 126 -10.01 9.76 12.94
N PRO A 127 -11.15 10.36 13.37
CA PRO A 127 -12.36 10.41 12.54
C PRO A 127 -12.17 11.23 11.27
N GLN A 128 -11.34 12.26 11.30
CA GLN A 128 -11.12 13.13 10.16
C GLN A 128 -10.35 12.41 9.05
N GLU A 129 -9.27 11.71 9.38
CA GLU A 129 -8.50 10.90 8.45
C GLU A 129 -9.37 9.79 7.84
N PHE A 130 -10.26 9.22 8.64
CA PHE A 130 -11.20 8.21 8.16
C PHE A 130 -12.22 8.81 7.18
N LEU A 131 -12.80 9.96 7.48
CA LEU A 131 -13.80 10.62 6.62
C LEU A 131 -13.18 11.08 5.28
N GLU A 132 -11.92 11.50 5.31
CA GLU A 132 -11.16 11.93 4.15
C GLU A 132 -10.54 10.76 3.34
N ASP A 133 -10.92 9.52 3.63
CA ASP A 133 -10.39 8.30 2.98
C ASP A 133 -8.85 8.17 3.06
N ARG A 134 -8.22 8.72 4.11
CA ARG A 134 -6.77 8.66 4.32
C ARG A 134 -6.31 7.35 4.93
N TYR A 135 -6.90 6.24 4.55
CA TYR A 135 -6.55 4.90 5.00
C TYR A 135 -6.59 3.90 3.85
N PHE A 136 -5.93 2.78 4.05
CA PHE A 136 -6.04 1.65 3.14
C PHE A 136 -6.45 0.40 3.91
N LEU A 137 -7.37 -0.35 3.36
CA LEU A 137 -7.69 -1.68 3.85
C LEU A 137 -6.58 -2.67 3.45
N THR A 138 -6.32 -3.64 4.30
CA THR A 138 -5.47 -4.78 3.92
C THR A 138 -6.15 -5.58 2.80
N GLN A 139 -5.39 -6.40 2.10
CA GLN A 139 -5.96 -7.25 1.04
C GLN A 139 -7.06 -8.18 1.56
N GLN A 140 -6.89 -8.73 2.76
CA GLN A 140 -7.91 -9.55 3.42
C GLN A 140 -9.17 -8.72 3.72
N GLN A 141 -9.03 -7.52 4.26
CA GLN A 141 -10.16 -6.63 4.53
C GLN A 141 -10.88 -6.21 3.25
N GLU A 142 -10.15 -5.92 2.17
CA GLU A 142 -10.72 -5.61 0.86
C GLU A 142 -11.53 -6.80 0.30
N THR A 143 -11.03 -8.01 0.46
CA THR A 143 -11.74 -9.23 0.06
C THR A 143 -13.03 -9.39 0.85
N ILE A 144 -12.98 -9.29 2.18
CA ILE A 144 -14.16 -9.37 3.06
C ILE A 144 -15.18 -8.29 2.69
N ARG A 145 -14.72 -7.04 2.53
CA ARG A 145 -15.57 -5.92 2.11
C ARG A 145 -16.31 -6.22 0.81
N ARG A 146 -15.59 -6.68 -0.21
CA ARG A 146 -16.19 -7.04 -1.50
C ARG A 146 -17.23 -8.15 -1.34
N THR A 147 -16.88 -9.23 -0.63
CA THR A 147 -17.80 -10.34 -0.36
C THR A 147 -19.09 -9.86 0.31
N ILE A 148 -19.01 -8.96 1.27
CA ILE A 148 -20.18 -8.42 1.97
C ILE A 148 -21.01 -7.50 1.06
N LEU A 149 -20.37 -6.61 0.29
CA LEU A 149 -21.07 -5.64 -0.56
C LEU A 149 -21.74 -6.27 -1.79
N GLU A 150 -21.20 -7.39 -2.28
CA GLU A 150 -21.69 -8.14 -3.44
C GLU A 150 -22.56 -9.34 -3.04
N GLY A 151 -22.51 -9.76 -1.78
CA GLY A 151 -23.23 -10.92 -1.28
C GLY A 151 -24.71 -10.65 -1.02
N GLU A 152 -25.52 -11.70 -1.14
CA GLU A 152 -26.98 -11.63 -0.94
C GLU A 152 -27.39 -11.93 0.52
N SER A 153 -26.43 -12.28 1.40
CA SER A 153 -26.75 -12.62 2.79
C SER A 153 -27.23 -11.40 3.57
N GLN A 154 -28.29 -11.61 4.38
CA GLN A 154 -28.82 -10.58 5.26
C GLN A 154 -27.99 -10.41 6.54
N PHE A 155 -27.21 -11.40 6.93
CA PHE A 155 -26.43 -11.42 8.15
C PHE A 155 -24.98 -11.80 7.88
N TRP A 156 -24.06 -11.00 8.42
CA TRP A 156 -22.63 -11.24 8.30
C TRP A 156 -21.95 -11.15 9.66
N GLY A 157 -21.08 -12.11 9.96
CA GLY A 157 -20.24 -12.10 11.14
C GLY A 157 -18.78 -11.87 10.76
N ILE A 158 -18.16 -10.82 11.33
CA ILE A 158 -16.73 -10.52 11.14
C ILE A 158 -16.01 -10.88 12.42
N THR A 159 -15.16 -11.90 12.37
CA THR A 159 -14.35 -12.34 13.52
C THR A 159 -12.86 -12.12 13.26
N GLY A 160 -12.09 -12.07 14.32
CA GLY A 160 -10.62 -11.90 14.24
C GLY A 160 -10.04 -11.43 15.57
N ILE A 161 -8.74 -11.59 15.73
CA ILE A 161 -8.02 -11.17 16.94
C ILE A 161 -8.02 -9.64 17.14
N ALA A 162 -7.70 -9.20 18.34
CA ALA A 162 -7.61 -7.76 18.63
C ALA A 162 -6.56 -7.08 17.72
N GLY A 163 -6.82 -5.83 17.31
CA GLY A 163 -5.91 -5.06 16.47
C GLY A 163 -5.92 -5.38 14.96
N THR A 164 -6.74 -6.32 14.48
CA THR A 164 -6.83 -6.66 13.03
C THR A 164 -7.66 -5.67 12.20
N GLY A 165 -8.12 -4.57 12.79
CA GLY A 165 -8.86 -3.53 12.08
C GLY A 165 -10.32 -3.88 11.76
N LYS A 166 -10.95 -4.78 12.53
CA LYS A 166 -12.39 -5.09 12.38
C LYS A 166 -13.28 -3.86 12.44
N THR A 167 -13.01 -2.97 13.40
CA THR A 167 -13.73 -1.71 13.56
C THR A 167 -13.58 -0.83 12.33
N LEU A 168 -12.36 -0.68 11.79
CA LEU A 168 -12.11 0.07 10.56
C LEU A 168 -12.92 -0.50 9.39
N LEU A 169 -12.90 -1.82 9.21
CA LEU A 169 -13.66 -2.49 8.16
C LEU A 169 -15.17 -2.28 8.31
N LEU A 170 -15.70 -2.37 9.55
CA LEU A 170 -17.12 -2.15 9.80
C LEU A 170 -17.55 -0.72 9.47
N TYR A 171 -16.73 0.28 9.85
CA TYR A 171 -17.01 1.69 9.53
C TYR A 171 -16.87 1.96 8.03
N ASP A 172 -15.90 1.35 7.34
CA ASP A 172 -15.75 1.45 5.87
C ASP A 172 -16.99 0.86 5.16
N LEU A 173 -17.45 -0.30 5.59
CA LEU A 173 -18.70 -0.90 5.08
C LEU A 173 -19.90 0.01 5.31
N ALA A 174 -20.06 0.56 6.52
CA ALA A 174 -21.14 1.49 6.83
C ALA A 174 -21.08 2.74 5.94
N LYS A 175 -19.89 3.32 5.73
CA LYS A 175 -19.70 4.46 4.83
C LYS A 175 -20.11 4.14 3.39
N LYS A 176 -19.75 2.95 2.87
CA LYS A 176 -20.16 2.52 1.51
C LYS A 176 -21.65 2.23 1.40
N LEU A 177 -22.25 1.61 2.42
CA LEU A 177 -23.68 1.31 2.43
C LEU A 177 -24.55 2.56 2.67
N ALA A 178 -24.04 3.58 3.36
CA ALA A 178 -24.73 4.85 3.56
C ALA A 178 -25.07 5.57 2.23
N ALA A 179 -24.32 5.31 1.17
CA ALA A 179 -24.65 5.80 -0.17
C ALA A 179 -25.90 5.11 -0.78
N ARG A 180 -26.32 3.95 -0.22
CA ARG A 180 -27.45 3.15 -0.69
C ARG A 180 -28.70 3.29 0.20
N GLY A 181 -28.57 3.84 1.41
CA GLY A 181 -29.68 3.98 2.35
C GLY A 181 -29.25 4.44 3.75
N LYS A 182 -30.20 4.50 4.66
CA LYS A 182 -29.96 4.88 6.05
C LYS A 182 -29.25 3.75 6.79
N ILE A 183 -28.16 4.05 7.46
CA ILE A 183 -27.37 3.12 8.27
C ILE A 183 -27.48 3.50 9.74
N CYS A 184 -27.67 2.52 10.58
CA CYS A 184 -27.55 2.66 12.02
C CYS A 184 -26.36 1.80 12.50
N MET A 185 -25.43 2.40 13.21
CA MET A 185 -24.33 1.67 13.86
C MET A 185 -24.57 1.63 15.36
N ILE A 186 -24.57 0.43 15.92
CA ILE A 186 -24.68 0.22 17.36
C ILE A 186 -23.32 -0.27 17.85
N HIS A 187 -22.71 0.49 18.74
CA HIS A 187 -21.44 0.14 19.35
C HIS A 187 -21.68 -0.34 20.78
N CYS A 188 -21.57 -1.64 21.00
CA CYS A 188 -21.65 -2.27 22.31
C CYS A 188 -20.23 -2.56 22.79
N GLY A 189 -19.59 -1.59 23.43
CA GLY A 189 -18.30 -1.73 24.06
C GLY A 189 -18.37 -1.26 25.51
N MET A 190 -17.67 -1.97 26.38
CA MET A 190 -17.37 -1.46 27.72
C MET A 190 -16.14 -0.56 27.67
#